data_bb8deb43ac9a44cc27bf9c25fbac7891
#
_entry.id   bb8deb43ac9a44cc27bf9c25fbac7891
#
_cell.length_a   1.000
_cell.length_b   1.000
_cell.length_c   1.000
_cell.angle_alpha   90.00
_cell.angle_beta   90.00
_cell.angle_gamma   90.00
#
_symmetry.space_group_name_H-M   'P 1'
#
loop_
_entity.id
_entity.type
_entity.pdbx_description
1 polymer ?
#
loop_
_entity_poly.entity_id
_entity_poly.type
_entity_poly.pdbx_seq_one_letter_code
_entity_poly.pdbx_strand_id
1 'polypeptide(L)'
;MPAVRTLTNLLEMIRFSHTLFALPFALLSALMAWYLNAHSEPPIAWRWQQLVGILLAMVFARSAAMAFDRRIDALNPRTAGRHIPAGKLSVAGVTLFAVVCAVGFVLSTLLFLPNRWPLLLSIPVLLFLLGYSYTKRFTALAHFWLGTALMLAPMAAWIAIRGELALAPLVLGGAVLLWVAGFDIIYACQDAAFDKEQRLHSVPAKVGTKNALRIAALCHLGMFVMLLLLPVVYPALGVFYGCGVAAVALLLAYEHWLVRPDDLDRVNLAFFHVNWVISVGLLVVGAADLLR
;
A
#
# COMPACT_ATOMS: atom_id res chain seq x y z
N MET A 1 25.20 0.23 24.80
CA MET A 1 24.49 0.96 23.77
C MET A 1 23.11 0.35 23.47
N PRO A 2 22.21 0.24 24.46
CA PRO A 2 20.89 -0.37 24.28
C PRO A 2 19.95 0.46 23.38
N ALA A 3 20.01 1.77 23.45
CA ALA A 3 19.13 2.66 22.66
C ALA A 3 19.32 2.52 21.14
N VAL A 4 20.57 2.38 20.66
CA VAL A 4 20.88 2.20 19.23
C VAL A 4 20.31 0.85 18.76
N ARG A 5 20.45 -0.21 19.55
CA ARG A 5 19.92 -1.54 19.23
C ARG A 5 18.38 -1.54 19.18
N THR A 6 17.73 -0.78 20.09
CA THR A 6 16.28 -0.62 20.08
C THR A 6 15.82 0.13 18.84
N LEU A 7 16.51 1.21 18.45
CA LEU A 7 16.21 1.97 17.23
C LEU A 7 16.38 1.09 15.97
N THR A 8 17.48 0.35 15.89
CA THR A 8 17.71 -0.59 14.77
C THR A 8 16.59 -1.62 14.68
N ASN A 9 16.19 -2.23 15.80
CA ASN A 9 15.09 -3.19 15.85
C ASN A 9 13.75 -2.57 15.43
N LEU A 10 13.48 -1.30 15.79
CA LEU A 10 12.28 -0.57 15.37
C LEU A 10 12.30 -0.30 13.85
N LEU A 11 13.43 0.12 13.31
CA LEU A 11 13.60 0.36 11.86
C LEU A 11 13.49 -0.94 11.06
N GLU A 12 14.05 -2.04 11.53
CA GLU A 12 13.90 -3.36 10.92
C GLU A 12 12.45 -3.86 11.00
N MET A 13 11.73 -3.57 12.13
CA MET A 13 10.32 -3.91 12.28
C MET A 13 9.45 -3.25 11.20
N ILE A 14 9.75 -2.01 10.82
CA ILE A 14 8.99 -1.26 9.81
C ILE A 14 9.14 -1.88 8.42
N ARG A 15 10.18 -2.71 8.18
CA ARG A 15 10.51 -3.29 6.88
C ARG A 15 10.28 -2.28 5.75
N PHE A 16 11.21 -1.36 5.58
CA PHE A 16 11.13 -0.26 4.61
C PHE A 16 10.78 -0.73 3.19
N SER A 17 11.14 -1.96 2.83
CA SER A 17 10.80 -2.59 1.56
C SER A 17 9.29 -2.62 1.24
N HIS A 18 8.43 -2.71 2.24
CA HIS A 18 6.98 -2.70 2.01
C HIS A 18 6.40 -1.27 1.83
N THR A 19 7.11 -0.22 2.25
CA THR A 19 6.72 1.18 1.96
C THR A 19 6.83 1.46 0.46
N LEU A 20 7.70 0.73 -0.24
CA LEU A 20 7.92 0.85 -1.67
C LEU A 20 6.72 0.42 -2.53
N PHE A 21 5.71 -0.26 -1.97
CA PHE A 21 4.54 -0.65 -2.76
C PHE A 21 3.56 0.51 -2.98
N ALA A 22 3.23 1.27 -1.94
CA ALA A 22 2.24 2.35 -2.04
C ALA A 22 2.84 3.71 -2.40
N LEU A 23 4.11 3.97 -2.00
CA LEU A 23 4.78 5.24 -2.24
C LEU A 23 4.87 5.61 -3.72
N PRO A 24 5.22 4.70 -4.67
CA PRO A 24 5.26 5.03 -6.08
C PRO A 24 3.91 5.51 -6.62
N PHE A 25 2.79 4.93 -6.17
CA PHE A 25 1.46 5.37 -6.60
C PHE A 25 1.05 6.71 -5.98
N ALA A 26 1.43 6.98 -4.73
CA ALA A 26 1.25 8.29 -4.12
C ALA A 26 2.03 9.37 -4.89
N LEU A 27 3.29 9.08 -5.27
CA LEU A 27 4.13 9.98 -6.05
C LEU A 27 3.62 10.15 -7.49
N LEU A 28 3.15 9.09 -8.14
CA LEU A 28 2.52 9.20 -9.47
C LEU A 28 1.29 10.11 -9.42
N SER A 29 0.41 9.91 -8.43
CA SER A 29 -0.76 10.76 -8.23
C SER A 29 -0.37 12.20 -7.91
N ALA A 30 0.69 12.41 -7.13
CA ALA A 30 1.23 13.75 -6.86
C ALA A 30 1.76 14.42 -8.14
N LEU A 31 2.52 13.69 -8.97
CA LEU A 31 2.99 14.20 -10.27
C LEU A 31 1.83 14.58 -11.18
N MET A 32 0.80 13.73 -11.27
CA MET A 32 -0.42 14.03 -12.02
C MET A 32 -1.09 15.32 -11.51
N ALA A 33 -1.21 15.50 -10.19
CA ALA A 33 -1.80 16.67 -9.58
C ALA A 33 -0.96 17.95 -9.83
N TRP A 34 0.36 17.87 -9.72
CA TRP A 34 1.27 18.98 -10.02
C TRP A 34 1.28 19.33 -11.50
N TYR A 35 1.21 18.34 -12.38
CA TYR A 35 1.08 18.57 -13.82
C TYR A 35 -0.17 19.43 -14.12
N LEU A 36 -1.33 19.07 -13.58
CA LEU A 36 -2.56 19.87 -13.76
C LEU A 36 -2.43 21.27 -13.15
N ASN A 37 -1.77 21.40 -11.99
CA ASN A 37 -1.53 22.71 -11.39
C ASN A 37 -0.66 23.61 -12.29
N ALA A 38 0.38 23.04 -12.89
CA ALA A 38 1.26 23.77 -13.80
C ALA A 38 0.55 24.23 -15.08
N HIS A 39 -0.47 23.49 -15.52
CA HIS A 39 -1.27 23.78 -16.73
C HIS A 39 -2.63 24.43 -16.42
N SER A 40 -2.88 24.84 -15.17
CA SER A 40 -4.09 25.61 -14.81
C SER A 40 -3.93 27.09 -15.14
N GLU A 41 -5.06 27.81 -15.24
CA GLU A 41 -5.08 29.26 -15.45
C GLU A 41 -5.71 29.95 -14.23
N PRO A 42 -4.93 30.72 -13.42
CA PRO A 42 -3.46 30.88 -13.50
C PRO A 42 -2.71 29.62 -13.04
N PRO A 43 -1.45 29.44 -13.48
CA PRO A 43 -0.65 28.31 -13.06
C PRO A 43 -0.36 28.33 -11.55
N ILE A 44 -0.49 27.16 -10.90
CA ILE A 44 -0.22 27.00 -9.46
C ILE A 44 1.19 26.45 -9.29
N ALA A 45 2.04 27.22 -8.62
CA ALA A 45 3.44 26.84 -8.39
C ALA A 45 3.57 25.57 -7.53
N TRP A 46 4.52 24.74 -7.89
CA TRP A 46 4.92 23.57 -7.11
C TRP A 46 5.50 24.00 -5.75
N ARG A 47 5.17 23.23 -4.71
CA ARG A 47 5.63 23.47 -3.34
C ARG A 47 6.35 22.24 -2.81
N TRP A 48 7.64 22.38 -2.51
CA TRP A 48 8.47 21.28 -1.97
C TRP A 48 7.92 20.70 -0.66
N GLN A 49 7.21 21.53 0.15
CA GLN A 49 6.55 21.10 1.39
C GLN A 49 5.55 19.98 1.15
N GLN A 50 4.87 19.98 -0.01
CA GLN A 50 3.90 18.94 -0.37
C GLN A 50 4.60 17.59 -0.56
N LEU A 51 5.75 17.57 -1.23
CA LEU A 51 6.55 16.34 -1.40
C LEU A 51 7.01 15.81 -0.04
N VAL A 52 7.60 16.66 0.80
CA VAL A 52 8.05 16.28 2.14
C VAL A 52 6.87 15.79 2.99
N GLY A 53 5.71 16.47 2.91
CA GLY A 53 4.47 16.07 3.60
C GLY A 53 4.01 14.67 3.18
N ILE A 54 4.01 14.35 1.88
CA ILE A 54 3.66 13.02 1.36
C ILE A 54 4.62 11.96 1.92
N LEU A 55 5.94 12.20 1.83
CA LEU A 55 6.93 11.24 2.30
C LEU A 55 6.82 10.98 3.81
N LEU A 56 6.69 12.04 4.62
CA LEU A 56 6.53 11.92 6.05
C LEU A 56 5.21 11.22 6.43
N ALA A 57 4.09 11.61 5.79
CA ALA A 57 2.80 10.97 6.03
C ALA A 57 2.85 9.46 5.72
N MET A 58 3.45 9.05 4.60
CA MET A 58 3.59 7.64 4.23
C MET A 58 4.42 6.85 5.24
N VAL A 59 5.56 7.42 5.70
CA VAL A 59 6.42 6.76 6.69
C VAL A 59 5.72 6.64 8.03
N PHE A 60 5.12 7.71 8.53
CA PHE A 60 4.47 7.72 9.84
C PHE A 60 3.20 6.87 9.89
N ALA A 61 2.31 6.99 8.89
CA ALA A 61 1.08 6.20 8.81
C ALA A 61 1.37 4.70 8.82
N ARG A 62 2.35 4.27 7.99
CA ARG A 62 2.77 2.88 7.95
C ARG A 62 3.38 2.41 9.25
N SER A 63 4.28 3.21 9.85
CA SER A 63 4.95 2.87 11.10
C SER A 63 3.94 2.71 12.24
N ALA A 64 2.93 3.57 12.31
CA ALA A 64 1.83 3.46 13.26
C ALA A 64 1.03 2.16 13.05
N ALA A 65 0.66 1.84 11.81
CA ALA A 65 -0.12 0.64 11.49
C ALA A 65 0.61 -0.67 11.84
N MET A 66 1.91 -0.76 11.60
CA MET A 66 2.69 -1.97 11.88
C MET A 66 2.87 -2.30 13.36
N ALA A 67 2.72 -1.30 14.24
CA ALA A 67 2.92 -1.48 15.67
C ALA A 67 1.83 -2.31 16.38
N PHE A 68 0.70 -2.55 15.73
CA PHE A 68 -0.47 -3.17 16.37
C PHE A 68 -0.55 -4.70 16.27
N ASP A 69 0.23 -5.35 15.43
CA ASP A 69 0.13 -6.80 15.15
C ASP A 69 0.95 -7.64 16.15
N ARG A 70 0.35 -7.96 17.30
CA ARG A 70 1.13 -8.46 18.46
C ARG A 70 0.98 -9.94 18.81
N ARG A 71 -0.24 -10.45 18.90
CA ARG A 71 -0.49 -11.75 19.54
C ARG A 71 -0.58 -12.90 18.57
N ILE A 72 -1.16 -12.67 17.41
CA ILE A 72 -1.41 -13.71 16.42
C ILE A 72 -0.09 -14.10 15.74
N ASP A 73 0.77 -13.13 15.47
CA ASP A 73 2.08 -13.34 14.86
C ASP A 73 2.99 -14.27 15.69
N ALA A 74 2.88 -14.26 17.04
CA ALA A 74 3.69 -15.12 17.91
C ALA A 74 3.34 -16.61 17.79
N LEU A 75 2.08 -16.92 17.45
CA LEU A 75 1.60 -18.30 17.32
C LEU A 75 1.88 -18.89 15.94
N ASN A 76 2.07 -18.07 14.91
CA ASN A 76 2.37 -18.54 13.58
C ASN A 76 3.89 -18.77 13.43
N PRO A 77 4.36 -20.01 13.13
CA PRO A 77 5.78 -20.32 13.00
C PRO A 77 6.53 -19.42 12.02
N ARG A 78 5.86 -18.99 10.93
CA ARG A 78 6.45 -18.09 9.92
C ARG A 78 6.72 -16.68 10.44
N THR A 79 5.92 -16.18 11.39
CA THR A 79 6.00 -14.82 11.92
C THR A 79 6.47 -14.74 13.38
N ALA A 80 6.63 -15.89 14.06
CA ALA A 80 7.09 -15.96 15.45
C ALA A 80 8.45 -15.28 15.69
N GLY A 81 9.31 -15.22 14.67
CA GLY A 81 10.60 -14.51 14.71
C GLY A 81 10.53 -12.99 14.59
N ARG A 82 9.35 -12.38 14.40
CA ARG A 82 9.19 -10.91 14.36
C ARG A 82 9.55 -10.28 15.70
N HIS A 83 9.97 -9.01 15.69
CA HIS A 83 10.58 -8.34 16.83
C HIS A 83 9.71 -8.31 18.10
N ILE A 84 8.39 -8.14 17.97
CA ILE A 84 7.47 -8.10 19.12
C ILE A 84 7.16 -9.51 19.63
N PRO A 85 6.69 -10.45 18.79
CA PRO A 85 6.43 -11.82 19.21
C PRO A 85 7.66 -12.50 19.83
N ALA A 86 8.85 -12.22 19.28
CA ALA A 86 10.13 -12.76 19.77
C ALA A 86 10.66 -12.07 21.05
N GLY A 87 9.92 -11.12 21.65
CA GLY A 87 10.33 -10.42 22.88
C GLY A 87 11.51 -9.45 22.73
N LYS A 88 11.91 -9.11 21.49
CA LYS A 88 13.01 -8.17 21.21
C LYS A 88 12.62 -6.70 21.49
N LEU A 89 11.33 -6.40 21.51
CA LEU A 89 10.76 -5.07 21.79
C LEU A 89 9.66 -5.19 22.84
N SER A 90 9.67 -4.27 23.81
CA SER A 90 8.61 -4.21 24.83
C SER A 90 7.30 -3.67 24.25
N VAL A 91 6.18 -4.16 24.77
CA VAL A 91 4.84 -3.69 24.37
C VAL A 91 4.69 -2.19 24.61
N ALA A 92 5.20 -1.69 25.74
CA ALA A 92 5.15 -0.26 26.07
C ALA A 92 5.96 0.58 25.08
N GLY A 93 7.19 0.14 24.73
CA GLY A 93 8.03 0.81 23.74
C GLY A 93 7.41 0.87 22.35
N VAL A 94 6.78 -0.24 21.92
CA VAL A 94 6.09 -0.29 20.61
C VAL A 94 4.82 0.57 20.62
N THR A 95 4.09 0.61 21.74
CA THR A 95 2.91 1.49 21.87
C THR A 95 3.32 2.97 21.83
N LEU A 96 4.37 3.35 22.57
CA LEU A 96 4.90 4.71 22.51
C LEU A 96 5.34 5.07 21.08
N PHE A 97 6.07 4.18 20.42
CA PHE A 97 6.48 4.38 19.04
C PHE A 97 5.27 4.56 18.10
N ALA A 98 4.22 3.75 18.23
CA ALA A 98 2.99 3.88 17.47
C ALA A 98 2.31 5.24 17.70
N VAL A 99 2.24 5.71 18.94
CA VAL A 99 1.68 7.03 19.30
C VAL A 99 2.51 8.15 18.69
N VAL A 100 3.84 8.09 18.80
CA VAL A 100 4.74 9.08 18.19
C VAL A 100 4.54 9.14 16.67
N CYS A 101 4.44 7.96 16.01
CA CYS A 101 4.17 7.91 14.58
C CYS A 101 2.78 8.43 14.23
N ALA A 102 1.75 8.15 15.04
CA ALA A 102 0.41 8.66 14.83
C ALA A 102 0.37 10.19 14.90
N VAL A 103 1.03 10.77 15.92
CA VAL A 103 1.18 12.23 16.06
C VAL A 103 1.99 12.79 14.88
N GLY A 104 3.11 12.16 14.52
CA GLY A 104 3.93 12.56 13.37
C GLY A 104 3.14 12.55 12.06
N PHE A 105 2.26 11.57 11.85
CA PHE A 105 1.34 11.53 10.72
C PHE A 105 0.43 12.75 10.68
N VAL A 106 -0.24 13.08 11.79
CA VAL A 106 -1.12 14.26 11.87
C VAL A 106 -0.32 15.53 11.65
N LEU A 107 0.86 15.68 12.28
CA LEU A 107 1.71 16.87 12.11
C LEU A 107 2.22 17.03 10.68
N SER A 108 2.53 15.93 9.98
CA SER A 108 2.95 15.99 8.57
C SER A 108 1.89 16.60 7.65
N THR A 109 0.60 16.51 8.01
CA THR A 109 -0.50 17.10 7.24
C THR A 109 -0.52 18.62 7.29
N LEU A 110 0.13 19.24 8.27
CA LEU A 110 0.25 20.71 8.37
C LEU A 110 1.10 21.31 7.23
N LEU A 111 1.96 20.51 6.59
CA LEU A 111 2.76 20.93 5.45
C LEU A 111 1.92 21.24 4.20
N PHE A 112 0.66 20.81 4.18
CA PHE A 112 -0.26 21.08 3.07
C PHE A 112 -1.06 22.36 3.22
N LEU A 113 -0.98 23.06 4.36
CA LEU A 113 -1.70 24.30 4.54
C LEU A 113 -1.37 25.31 3.42
N PRO A 114 -2.35 26.11 2.97
CA PRO A 114 -3.69 26.33 3.55
C PRO A 114 -4.75 25.27 3.25
N ASN A 115 -4.45 24.21 2.46
CA ASN A 115 -5.37 23.11 2.25
C ASN A 115 -5.58 22.32 3.57
N ARG A 116 -6.80 22.40 4.12
CA ARG A 116 -7.16 21.77 5.39
C ARG A 116 -7.62 20.32 5.27
N TRP A 117 -7.92 19.83 4.06
CA TRP A 117 -8.42 18.47 3.86
C TRP A 117 -7.50 17.38 4.42
N PRO A 118 -6.16 17.42 4.22
CA PRO A 118 -5.28 16.43 4.80
C PRO A 118 -5.36 16.36 6.33
N LEU A 119 -5.47 17.51 6.99
CA LEU A 119 -5.59 17.58 8.46
C LEU A 119 -6.94 17.01 8.93
N LEU A 120 -8.04 17.38 8.29
CA LEU A 120 -9.38 16.90 8.64
C LEU A 120 -9.53 15.39 8.43
N LEU A 121 -8.93 14.86 7.36
CA LEU A 121 -8.98 13.45 7.02
C LEU A 121 -7.94 12.59 7.76
N SER A 122 -6.96 13.20 8.43
CA SER A 122 -5.87 12.48 9.09
C SER A 122 -6.36 11.48 10.14
N ILE A 123 -7.28 11.88 11.01
CA ILE A 123 -7.81 11.01 12.07
C ILE A 123 -8.63 9.84 11.51
N PRO A 124 -9.66 10.04 10.65
CA PRO A 124 -10.41 8.92 10.09
C PRO A 124 -9.53 7.97 9.27
N VAL A 125 -8.56 8.50 8.50
CA VAL A 125 -7.59 7.67 7.76
C VAL A 125 -6.74 6.85 8.73
N LEU A 126 -6.19 7.46 9.78
CA LEU A 126 -5.38 6.76 10.77
C LEU A 126 -6.16 5.64 11.44
N LEU A 127 -7.40 5.90 11.88
CA LEU A 127 -8.27 4.90 12.50
C LEU A 127 -8.56 3.73 11.54
N PHE A 128 -8.80 4.02 10.26
CA PHE A 128 -8.98 3.00 9.23
C PHE A 128 -7.73 2.13 9.05
N LEU A 129 -6.54 2.73 9.01
CA LEU A 129 -5.28 2.01 8.89
C LEU A 129 -5.00 1.11 10.11
N LEU A 130 -5.23 1.61 11.32
CA LEU A 130 -5.07 0.83 12.55
C LEU A 130 -6.08 -0.31 12.66
N GLY A 131 -7.29 -0.11 12.12
CA GLY A 131 -8.36 -1.11 12.09
C GLY A 131 -7.97 -2.40 11.35
N TYR A 132 -7.05 -2.32 10.38
CA TYR A 132 -6.59 -3.48 9.61
C TYR A 132 -6.12 -4.65 10.49
N SER A 133 -5.37 -4.37 11.56
CA SER A 133 -4.83 -5.41 12.46
C SER A 133 -5.90 -6.29 13.12
N TYR A 134 -7.15 -5.86 13.13
CA TYR A 134 -8.26 -6.60 13.71
C TYR A 134 -9.12 -7.34 12.68
N THR A 135 -8.99 -7.01 11.39
CA THR A 135 -9.93 -7.47 10.35
C THR A 135 -10.00 -8.99 10.20
N LYS A 136 -8.87 -9.69 10.25
CA LYS A 136 -8.83 -11.16 10.16
C LYS A 136 -9.59 -11.87 11.29
N ARG A 137 -9.99 -11.16 12.36
CA ARG A 137 -10.75 -11.74 13.48
C ARG A 137 -12.24 -11.85 13.20
N PHE A 138 -12.75 -11.07 12.23
CA PHE A 138 -14.19 -11.02 11.95
C PHE A 138 -14.56 -11.10 10.46
N THR A 139 -13.60 -10.90 9.53
CA THR A 139 -13.94 -10.91 8.10
C THR A 139 -12.81 -11.46 7.22
N ALA A 140 -13.20 -12.22 6.19
CA ALA A 140 -12.31 -12.66 5.11
C ALA A 140 -11.96 -11.53 4.13
N LEU A 141 -12.62 -10.36 4.23
CA LEU A 141 -12.34 -9.18 3.41
C LEU A 141 -11.11 -8.40 3.89
N ALA A 142 -10.31 -8.95 4.82
CA ALA A 142 -9.08 -8.33 5.32
C ALA A 142 -8.12 -7.91 4.19
N HIS A 143 -8.03 -8.71 3.11
CA HIS A 143 -7.21 -8.41 1.94
C HIS A 143 -7.69 -7.14 1.20
N PHE A 144 -9.00 -6.97 1.06
CA PHE A 144 -9.60 -5.77 0.47
C PHE A 144 -9.50 -4.56 1.40
N TRP A 145 -9.53 -4.77 2.72
CA TRP A 145 -9.24 -3.70 3.68
C TRP A 145 -7.82 -3.18 3.50
N LEU A 146 -6.83 -4.09 3.39
CA LEU A 146 -5.45 -3.71 3.11
C LEU A 146 -5.34 -2.99 1.76
N GLY A 147 -6.01 -3.50 0.73
CA GLY A 147 -6.09 -2.86 -0.58
C GLY A 147 -6.64 -1.45 -0.50
N THR A 148 -7.74 -1.24 0.25
CA THR A 148 -8.33 0.08 0.49
C THR A 148 -7.38 0.98 1.28
N ALA A 149 -6.65 0.45 2.26
CA ALA A 149 -5.65 1.21 3.00
C ALA A 149 -4.55 1.77 2.10
N LEU A 150 -4.08 1.00 1.10
CA LEU A 150 -3.09 1.45 0.15
C LEU A 150 -3.69 2.33 -0.97
N MET A 151 -4.95 2.11 -1.37
CA MET A 151 -5.72 3.00 -2.25
C MET A 151 -5.76 4.44 -1.72
N LEU A 152 -5.83 4.63 -0.41
CA LEU A 152 -5.86 5.96 0.21
C LEU A 152 -4.58 6.76 -0.09
N ALA A 153 -3.44 6.13 -0.39
CA ALA A 153 -2.18 6.84 -0.63
C ALA A 153 -2.22 7.73 -1.89
N PRO A 154 -2.56 7.25 -3.10
CA PRO A 154 -2.71 8.12 -4.27
C PRO A 154 -3.86 9.11 -4.13
N MET A 155 -4.98 8.73 -3.49
CA MET A 155 -6.10 9.64 -3.25
C MET A 155 -5.72 10.78 -2.30
N ALA A 156 -5.04 10.46 -1.19
CA ALA A 156 -4.61 11.45 -0.21
C ALA A 156 -3.57 12.41 -0.81
N ALA A 157 -2.62 11.91 -1.61
CA ALA A 157 -1.62 12.74 -2.30
C ALA A 157 -2.30 13.75 -3.25
N TRP A 158 -3.29 13.31 -4.02
CA TRP A 158 -4.08 14.19 -4.89
C TRP A 158 -4.83 15.25 -4.10
N ILE A 159 -5.62 14.83 -3.10
CA ILE A 159 -6.40 15.74 -2.25
C ILE A 159 -5.48 16.75 -1.55
N ALA A 160 -4.31 16.30 -1.10
CA ALA A 160 -3.34 17.17 -0.43
C ALA A 160 -2.79 18.27 -1.34
N ILE A 161 -2.68 18.04 -2.63
CA ILE A 161 -2.16 19.00 -3.62
C ILE A 161 -3.28 19.84 -4.20
N ARG A 162 -4.39 19.22 -4.63
CA ARG A 162 -5.49 19.86 -5.37
C ARG A 162 -6.62 20.36 -4.48
N GLY A 163 -6.81 19.80 -3.28
CA GLY A 163 -7.91 20.14 -2.37
C GLY A 163 -9.28 19.59 -2.79
N GLU A 164 -9.32 18.68 -3.75
CA GLU A 164 -10.55 18.14 -4.36
C GLU A 164 -10.44 16.63 -4.60
N LEU A 165 -11.60 15.96 -4.76
CA LEU A 165 -11.69 14.60 -5.28
C LEU A 165 -11.81 14.65 -6.79
N ALA A 166 -11.16 13.72 -7.50
CA ALA A 166 -11.25 13.57 -8.94
C ALA A 166 -11.30 12.11 -9.37
N LEU A 167 -11.74 11.85 -10.60
CA LEU A 167 -11.81 10.48 -11.13
C LEU A 167 -10.43 9.84 -11.30
N ALA A 168 -9.41 10.61 -11.69
CA ALA A 168 -8.08 10.08 -11.94
C ALA A 168 -7.46 9.41 -10.71
N PRO A 169 -7.36 10.05 -9.53
CA PRO A 169 -6.85 9.39 -8.32
C PRO A 169 -7.76 8.27 -7.82
N LEU A 170 -9.08 8.33 -8.11
CA LEU A 170 -10.01 7.26 -7.76
C LEU A 170 -9.77 6.00 -8.61
N VAL A 171 -9.58 6.14 -9.92
CA VAL A 171 -9.25 5.04 -10.84
C VAL A 171 -7.87 4.45 -10.50
N LEU A 172 -6.85 5.30 -10.30
CA LEU A 172 -5.53 4.85 -9.87
C LEU A 172 -5.59 4.14 -8.52
N GLY A 173 -6.33 4.69 -7.55
CA GLY A 173 -6.55 4.08 -6.24
C GLY A 173 -7.27 2.74 -6.34
N GLY A 174 -8.30 2.63 -7.20
CA GLY A 174 -9.00 1.37 -7.48
C GLY A 174 -8.07 0.30 -8.05
N ALA A 175 -7.16 0.68 -8.95
CA ALA A 175 -6.11 -0.20 -9.44
C ALA A 175 -5.23 -0.70 -8.29
N VAL A 176 -4.79 0.19 -7.39
CA VAL A 176 -3.98 -0.15 -6.21
C VAL A 176 -4.74 -1.09 -5.27
N LEU A 177 -6.02 -0.82 -5.00
CA LEU A 177 -6.86 -1.67 -4.14
C LEU A 177 -6.88 -3.10 -4.67
N LEU A 178 -7.21 -3.28 -5.95
CA LEU A 178 -7.35 -4.60 -6.56
C LEU A 178 -6.01 -5.31 -6.66
N TRP A 179 -4.95 -4.61 -7.00
CA TRP A 179 -3.59 -5.15 -7.03
C TRP A 179 -3.16 -5.67 -5.66
N VAL A 180 -3.32 -4.86 -4.62
CA VAL A 180 -2.94 -5.21 -3.25
C VAL A 180 -3.77 -6.38 -2.73
N ALA A 181 -5.09 -6.36 -2.96
CA ALA A 181 -5.95 -7.48 -2.58
C ALA A 181 -5.51 -8.78 -3.27
N GLY A 182 -5.18 -8.73 -4.57
CA GLY A 182 -4.71 -9.88 -5.34
C GLY A 182 -3.43 -10.48 -4.77
N PHE A 183 -2.36 -9.68 -4.65
CA PHE A 183 -1.09 -10.21 -4.16
C PHE A 183 -1.13 -10.62 -2.67
N ASP A 184 -1.93 -9.94 -1.84
CA ASP A 184 -2.07 -10.30 -0.42
C ASP A 184 -2.87 -11.61 -0.25
N ILE A 185 -3.84 -11.90 -1.12
CA ILE A 185 -4.51 -13.20 -1.20
C ILE A 185 -3.52 -14.30 -1.60
N ILE A 186 -2.66 -14.06 -2.62
CA ILE A 186 -1.61 -15.01 -3.02
C ILE A 186 -0.69 -15.28 -1.84
N TYR A 187 -0.23 -14.23 -1.16
CA TYR A 187 0.66 -14.33 -0.02
C TYR A 187 0.03 -15.10 1.15
N ALA A 188 -1.26 -14.85 1.42
CA ALA A 188 -2.01 -15.50 2.50
C ALA A 188 -2.26 -17.00 2.24
N CYS A 189 -2.10 -17.51 1.02
CA CYS A 189 -2.18 -18.94 0.73
C CYS A 189 -1.17 -19.76 1.54
N GLN A 190 0.00 -19.18 1.91
CA GLN A 190 1.01 -19.82 2.76
C GLN A 190 0.51 -20.04 4.20
N ASP A 191 -0.40 -19.21 4.67
CA ASP A 191 -0.93 -19.25 6.04
C ASP A 191 -2.32 -19.92 6.12
N ALA A 192 -2.86 -20.46 5.01
CA ALA A 192 -4.24 -20.96 4.94
C ALA A 192 -4.56 -22.04 5.98
N ALA A 193 -3.65 -22.98 6.24
CA ALA A 193 -3.81 -24.02 7.24
C ALA A 193 -3.82 -23.44 8.66
N PHE A 194 -2.85 -22.57 8.97
CA PHE A 194 -2.75 -21.88 10.25
C PHE A 194 -4.00 -20.99 10.51
N ASP A 195 -4.40 -20.18 9.53
CA ASP A 195 -5.57 -19.30 9.66
C ASP A 195 -6.83 -20.12 9.97
N LYS A 196 -7.00 -21.29 9.32
CA LYS A 196 -8.13 -22.21 9.57
C LYS A 196 -8.08 -22.80 10.99
N GLU A 197 -6.92 -23.26 11.44
CA GLU A 197 -6.72 -23.83 12.79
C GLU A 197 -6.98 -22.77 13.88
N GLN A 198 -6.52 -21.55 13.69
CA GLN A 198 -6.70 -20.43 14.62
C GLN A 198 -8.03 -19.69 14.46
N ARG A 199 -8.94 -20.20 13.63
CA ARG A 199 -10.25 -19.58 13.32
C ARG A 199 -10.13 -18.12 12.86
N LEU A 200 -9.05 -17.81 12.15
CA LEU A 200 -8.87 -16.52 11.50
C LEU A 200 -9.57 -16.52 10.15
N HIS A 201 -10.10 -15.37 9.79
CA HIS A 201 -10.82 -15.21 8.54
C HIS A 201 -9.86 -14.68 7.46
N SER A 202 -9.53 -15.52 6.49
CA SER A 202 -8.85 -15.12 5.24
C SER A 202 -9.55 -15.77 4.05
N VAL A 203 -9.34 -15.19 2.85
CA VAL A 203 -9.92 -15.77 1.62
C VAL A 203 -9.41 -17.21 1.43
N PRO A 204 -8.10 -17.54 1.52
CA PRO A 204 -7.64 -18.91 1.36
C PRO A 204 -8.20 -19.88 2.42
N ALA A 205 -8.31 -19.45 3.67
CA ALA A 205 -8.89 -20.28 4.73
C ALA A 205 -10.37 -20.61 4.49
N LYS A 206 -11.13 -19.66 3.87
CA LYS A 206 -12.56 -19.79 3.61
C LYS A 206 -12.87 -20.61 2.36
N VAL A 207 -12.18 -20.38 1.24
CA VAL A 207 -12.52 -20.94 -0.08
C VAL A 207 -11.49 -21.94 -0.62
N GLY A 208 -10.40 -22.16 0.12
CA GLY A 208 -9.27 -23.01 -0.30
C GLY A 208 -8.31 -22.30 -1.27
N THR A 209 -7.07 -22.79 -1.34
CA THR A 209 -5.98 -22.18 -2.11
C THR A 209 -6.33 -22.02 -3.59
N LYS A 210 -6.91 -23.05 -4.24
CA LYS A 210 -7.24 -23.01 -5.67
C LYS A 210 -8.21 -21.86 -6.02
N ASN A 211 -9.28 -21.70 -5.24
CA ASN A 211 -10.26 -20.64 -5.48
C ASN A 211 -9.72 -19.25 -5.05
N ALA A 212 -8.89 -19.20 -4.01
CA ALA A 212 -8.21 -17.99 -3.60
C ALA A 212 -7.31 -17.44 -4.72
N LEU A 213 -6.51 -18.28 -5.37
CA LEU A 213 -5.69 -17.88 -6.51
C LEU A 213 -6.53 -17.39 -7.71
N ARG A 214 -7.73 -17.97 -7.94
CA ARG A 214 -8.66 -17.46 -8.96
C ARG A 214 -9.20 -16.07 -8.61
N ILE A 215 -9.55 -15.85 -7.34
CA ILE A 215 -9.99 -14.53 -6.85
C ILE A 215 -8.85 -13.51 -7.00
N ALA A 216 -7.63 -13.88 -6.65
CA ALA A 216 -6.45 -13.03 -6.85
C ALA A 216 -6.26 -12.67 -8.34
N ALA A 217 -6.42 -13.64 -9.26
CA ALA A 217 -6.34 -13.38 -10.69
C ALA A 217 -7.44 -12.42 -11.20
N LEU A 218 -8.66 -12.53 -10.67
CA LEU A 218 -9.75 -11.59 -10.97
C LEU A 218 -9.46 -10.19 -10.44
N CYS A 219 -8.86 -10.07 -9.25
CA CYS A 219 -8.40 -8.79 -8.71
C CYS A 219 -7.33 -8.16 -9.61
N HIS A 220 -6.33 -8.93 -10.06
CA HIS A 220 -5.29 -8.45 -10.96
C HIS A 220 -5.83 -8.08 -12.35
N LEU A 221 -6.80 -8.82 -12.87
CA LEU A 221 -7.52 -8.43 -14.08
C LEU A 221 -8.26 -7.10 -13.90
N GLY A 222 -8.92 -6.91 -12.76
CA GLY A 222 -9.57 -5.65 -12.41
C GLY A 222 -8.58 -4.49 -12.30
N MET A 223 -7.40 -4.72 -11.68
CA MET A 223 -6.31 -3.74 -11.68
C MET A 223 -5.93 -3.34 -13.13
N PHE A 224 -5.69 -4.33 -14.00
CA PHE A 224 -5.31 -4.07 -15.39
C PHE A 224 -6.37 -3.23 -16.12
N VAL A 225 -7.66 -3.53 -15.93
CA VAL A 225 -8.76 -2.74 -16.51
C VAL A 225 -8.73 -1.30 -15.99
N MET A 226 -8.53 -1.08 -14.68
CA MET A 226 -8.40 0.26 -14.10
C MET A 226 -7.21 1.03 -14.68
N LEU A 227 -6.06 0.38 -14.87
CA LEU A 227 -4.90 1.01 -15.50
C LEU A 227 -5.17 1.39 -16.95
N LEU A 228 -5.94 0.59 -17.72
CA LEU A 228 -6.37 0.93 -19.07
C LEU A 228 -7.35 2.12 -19.09
N LEU A 229 -8.17 2.27 -18.07
CA LEU A 229 -9.12 3.37 -17.94
C LEU A 229 -8.45 4.70 -17.52
N LEU A 230 -7.27 4.64 -16.89
CA LEU A 230 -6.62 5.83 -16.36
C LEU A 230 -6.32 6.89 -17.45
N PRO A 231 -5.79 6.58 -18.64
CA PRO A 231 -5.59 7.58 -19.70
C PRO A 231 -6.90 8.19 -20.23
N VAL A 232 -8.02 7.48 -20.11
CA VAL A 232 -9.34 8.01 -20.52
C VAL A 232 -9.76 9.16 -19.60
N VAL A 233 -9.51 9.04 -18.30
CA VAL A 233 -9.86 10.08 -17.31
C VAL A 233 -8.73 11.08 -17.06
N TYR A 234 -7.52 10.76 -17.54
CA TYR A 234 -6.33 11.60 -17.43
C TYR A 234 -5.49 11.54 -18.72
N PRO A 235 -5.87 12.29 -19.77
CA PRO A 235 -5.29 12.17 -21.12
C PRO A 235 -3.81 12.57 -21.26
N ALA A 236 -3.20 13.18 -20.24
CA ALA A 236 -1.76 13.49 -20.24
C ALA A 236 -0.86 12.26 -20.13
N LEU A 237 -1.41 11.11 -19.74
CA LEU A 237 -0.69 9.82 -19.78
C LEU A 237 -0.74 9.26 -21.21
N GLY A 238 0.43 9.06 -21.80
CA GLY A 238 0.60 8.74 -23.20
C GLY A 238 1.18 7.34 -23.46
N VAL A 239 2.09 7.28 -24.44
CA VAL A 239 2.64 6.03 -24.96
C VAL A 239 3.53 5.31 -23.94
N PHE A 240 4.35 6.02 -23.17
CA PHE A 240 5.23 5.39 -22.17
C PHE A 240 4.41 4.70 -21.09
N TYR A 241 3.35 5.36 -20.62
CA TYR A 241 2.41 4.75 -19.68
C TYR A 241 1.75 3.51 -20.29
N GLY A 242 1.29 3.57 -21.55
CA GLY A 242 0.70 2.44 -22.25
C GLY A 242 1.65 1.23 -22.36
N CYS A 243 2.93 1.47 -22.67
CA CYS A 243 3.96 0.43 -22.64
C CYS A 243 4.14 -0.17 -21.25
N GLY A 244 4.11 0.69 -20.22
CA GLY A 244 4.17 0.25 -18.83
C GLY A 244 3.00 -0.64 -18.44
N VAL A 245 1.76 -0.29 -18.83
CA VAL A 245 0.56 -1.11 -18.58
C VAL A 245 0.66 -2.48 -19.28
N ALA A 246 1.19 -2.53 -20.51
CA ALA A 246 1.45 -3.79 -21.19
C ALA A 246 2.49 -4.65 -20.44
N ALA A 247 3.56 -4.04 -19.95
CA ALA A 247 4.56 -4.72 -19.11
C ALA A 247 3.95 -5.24 -17.80
N VAL A 248 3.07 -4.48 -17.17
CA VAL A 248 2.33 -4.92 -15.97
C VAL A 248 1.49 -6.17 -16.27
N ALA A 249 0.79 -6.22 -17.40
CA ALA A 249 0.01 -7.42 -17.78
C ALA A 249 0.90 -8.67 -17.88
N LEU A 250 2.09 -8.55 -18.49
CA LEU A 250 3.05 -9.65 -18.58
C LEU A 250 3.60 -10.06 -17.21
N LEU A 251 3.90 -9.09 -16.34
CA LEU A 251 4.38 -9.35 -14.99
C LEU A 251 3.32 -10.04 -14.11
N LEU A 252 2.05 -9.61 -14.20
CA LEU A 252 0.95 -10.26 -13.48
C LEU A 252 0.70 -11.68 -14.01
N ALA A 253 0.75 -11.90 -15.33
CA ALA A 253 0.67 -13.23 -15.91
C ALA A 253 1.81 -14.13 -15.41
N TYR A 254 3.03 -13.60 -15.35
CA TYR A 254 4.19 -14.31 -14.80
C TYR A 254 4.02 -14.63 -13.31
N GLU A 255 3.48 -13.70 -12.51
CA GLU A 255 3.20 -13.92 -11.08
C GLU A 255 2.25 -15.11 -10.88
N HIS A 256 1.15 -15.16 -11.64
CA HIS A 256 0.19 -16.27 -11.58
C HIS A 256 0.72 -17.58 -12.15
N TRP A 257 1.65 -17.53 -13.10
CA TRP A 257 2.34 -18.73 -13.60
C TRP A 257 3.32 -19.29 -12.56
N LEU A 258 3.94 -18.41 -11.78
CA LEU A 258 4.95 -18.76 -10.79
C LEU A 258 4.34 -19.46 -9.56
N VAL A 259 3.09 -19.11 -9.19
CA VAL A 259 2.41 -19.61 -8.00
C VAL A 259 1.32 -20.59 -8.38
N ARG A 260 1.40 -21.83 -7.87
CA ARG A 260 0.42 -22.90 -8.13
C ARG A 260 -0.21 -23.37 -6.81
N PRO A 261 -1.43 -23.96 -6.85
CA PRO A 261 -2.11 -24.42 -5.64
C PRO A 261 -1.34 -25.48 -4.84
N ASP A 262 -0.53 -26.27 -5.53
CA ASP A 262 0.31 -27.38 -5.04
C ASP A 262 1.78 -26.98 -4.83
N ASP A 263 2.20 -25.79 -5.28
CA ASP A 263 3.55 -25.27 -5.12
C ASP A 263 3.51 -23.78 -4.72
N LEU A 264 3.72 -23.51 -3.44
CA LEU A 264 3.73 -22.18 -2.84
C LEU A 264 5.14 -21.66 -2.50
N ASP A 265 6.21 -22.42 -2.84
CA ASP A 265 7.58 -22.10 -2.46
C ASP A 265 8.07 -20.76 -3.05
N ARG A 266 7.53 -20.40 -4.22
CA ARG A 266 7.90 -19.18 -4.97
C ARG A 266 7.03 -17.96 -4.65
N VAL A 267 6.07 -18.07 -3.72
CA VAL A 267 5.17 -16.95 -3.35
C VAL A 267 5.97 -15.72 -2.89
N ASN A 268 7.05 -15.92 -2.12
CA ASN A 268 7.87 -14.79 -1.65
C ASN A 268 8.58 -14.06 -2.79
N LEU A 269 9.04 -14.78 -3.83
CA LEU A 269 9.64 -14.20 -5.02
C LEU A 269 8.61 -13.38 -5.80
N ALA A 270 7.43 -13.96 -6.04
CA ALA A 270 6.30 -13.27 -6.69
C ALA A 270 5.94 -11.99 -5.92
N PHE A 271 5.74 -12.10 -4.60
CA PHE A 271 5.33 -11.01 -3.74
C PHE A 271 6.31 -9.81 -3.75
N PHE A 272 7.63 -10.05 -3.63
CA PHE A 272 8.56 -8.94 -3.48
C PHE A 272 9.04 -8.38 -4.82
N HIS A 273 9.53 -9.24 -5.73
CA HIS A 273 10.21 -8.77 -6.94
C HIS A 273 9.22 -8.25 -7.97
N VAL A 274 8.16 -9.03 -8.27
CA VAL A 274 7.19 -8.64 -9.29
C VAL A 274 6.48 -7.35 -8.88
N ASN A 275 5.98 -7.29 -7.66
CA ASN A 275 5.20 -6.15 -7.18
C ASN A 275 6.04 -4.88 -7.02
N TRP A 276 7.33 -4.99 -6.66
CA TRP A 276 8.24 -3.84 -6.63
C TRP A 276 8.45 -3.28 -8.05
N VAL A 277 8.70 -4.15 -9.04
CA VAL A 277 8.89 -3.74 -10.44
C VAL A 277 7.63 -3.08 -10.99
N ILE A 278 6.44 -3.61 -10.70
CA ILE A 278 5.16 -3.02 -11.11
C ILE A 278 5.02 -1.61 -10.55
N SER A 279 5.19 -1.43 -9.25
CA SER A 279 4.93 -0.13 -8.60
C SER A 279 5.91 0.95 -9.04
N VAL A 280 7.22 0.65 -9.03
CA VAL A 280 8.26 1.61 -9.46
C VAL A 280 8.21 1.82 -10.97
N GLY A 281 7.98 0.76 -11.74
CA GLY A 281 7.86 0.84 -13.20
C GLY A 281 6.74 1.78 -13.64
N LEU A 282 5.54 1.67 -13.05
CA LEU A 282 4.42 2.57 -13.35
C LEU A 282 4.72 4.03 -12.99
N LEU A 283 5.41 4.28 -11.87
CA LEU A 283 5.85 5.64 -11.53
C LEU A 283 6.79 6.19 -12.59
N VAL A 284 7.80 5.40 -13.01
CA VAL A 284 8.82 5.85 -13.98
C VAL A 284 8.18 6.16 -15.34
N VAL A 285 7.35 5.27 -15.87
CA VAL A 285 6.71 5.51 -17.18
C VAL A 285 5.67 6.61 -17.14
N GLY A 286 4.91 6.73 -16.04
CA GLY A 286 3.98 7.85 -15.85
C GLY A 286 4.70 9.19 -15.72
N ALA A 287 5.81 9.24 -14.97
CA ALA A 287 6.65 10.42 -14.88
C ALA A 287 7.24 10.80 -16.24
N ALA A 288 7.68 9.83 -17.05
CA ALA A 288 8.22 10.08 -18.38
C ALA A 288 7.21 10.74 -19.32
N ASP A 289 5.92 10.38 -19.26
CA ASP A 289 4.87 11.05 -20.03
C ASP A 289 4.58 12.47 -19.51
N LEU A 290 4.58 12.68 -18.19
CA LEU A 290 4.20 13.97 -17.58
C LEU A 290 5.33 15.01 -17.61
N LEU A 291 6.60 14.59 -17.71
CA LEU A 291 7.76 15.48 -17.72
C LEU A 291 8.28 15.76 -19.15
N ARG A 292 7.66 15.16 -20.15
CA ARG A 292 7.95 15.39 -21.59
C ARG A 292 7.23 16.63 -22.13
#